data_4ed7482ad5ad10db4280d37e2edcab7f
#
_entry.id   4ed7482ad5ad10db4280d37e2edcab7f
#
_cell.length_a   1.000
_cell.length_b   1.000
_cell.length_c   1.000
_cell.angle_alpha   90.00
_cell.angle_beta   90.00
_cell.angle_gamma   90.00
#
_symmetry.space_group_name_H-M   'P 1'
#
loop_
_entity.id
_entity.type
_entity.pdbx_description
1 polymer ?
#
loop_
_entity_poly.entity_id
_entity_poly.type
_entity_poly.pdbx_seq_one_letter_code
_entity_poly.pdbx_strand_id
1 'polypeptide(L)'
;MKKQLSMDFNTRQYMQSGDFELFYYNDTALKSVDAHEHDYCEFYFFLEGDVEYHIGDKSYQLEYGDCLLIPPDTPHYPRFHSYDKPYRRFVFWLNQDYHKKLRQTDEELTYCFDYAQSHQTYRFHTDTI
;
A
#
# COMPACT_ATOMS: atom_id res chain seq x y z
N MET A 1 6.69 18.46 23.58
CA MET A 1 7.34 17.55 22.63
C MET A 1 6.32 17.19 21.53
N LYS A 2 6.59 17.55 20.28
CA LYS A 2 5.71 17.12 19.19
C LYS A 2 5.84 15.60 19.06
N LYS A 3 4.73 14.89 19.18
CA LYS A 3 4.70 13.45 18.93
C LYS A 3 5.10 13.20 17.47
N GLN A 4 6.11 12.38 17.27
CA GLN A 4 6.50 11.94 15.95
C GLN A 4 5.39 11.04 15.40
N LEU A 5 4.80 11.41 14.25
CA LEU A 5 3.68 10.68 13.68
C LEU A 5 4.09 9.42 12.91
N SER A 6 5.40 9.26 12.64
CA SER A 6 5.88 8.10 11.90
C SER A 6 5.97 6.87 12.81
N MET A 7 5.68 5.71 12.24
CA MET A 7 5.79 4.40 12.88
C MET A 7 7.02 3.69 12.36
N ASP A 8 7.64 2.84 13.19
CA ASP A 8 8.72 1.97 12.74
C ASP A 8 8.17 0.94 11.76
N PHE A 9 8.88 0.73 10.64
CA PHE A 9 8.48 -0.26 9.67
C PHE A 9 8.54 -1.67 10.27
N ASN A 10 7.49 -2.44 10.01
CA ASN A 10 7.34 -3.82 10.48
C ASN A 10 7.00 -4.73 9.30
N THR A 11 7.71 -5.86 9.21
CA THR A 11 7.48 -6.88 8.17
C THR A 11 6.34 -7.84 8.49
N ARG A 12 5.54 -7.53 9.50
CA ARG A 12 4.37 -8.32 9.87
C ARG A 12 3.45 -8.52 8.66
N GLN A 13 3.01 -9.76 8.44
CA GLN A 13 2.17 -10.15 7.31
C GLN A 13 0.77 -10.60 7.74
N TYR A 14 0.33 -10.20 8.93
CA TYR A 14 -1.00 -10.51 9.46
C TYR A 14 -1.59 -9.28 10.15
N MET A 15 -2.91 -9.17 10.10
CA MET A 15 -3.62 -8.09 10.76
C MET A 15 -3.86 -8.41 12.24
N GLN A 16 -3.71 -7.39 13.08
CA GLN A 16 -4.06 -7.44 14.50
C GLN A 16 -5.48 -6.92 14.76
N SER A 17 -5.96 -6.02 13.91
CA SER A 17 -7.33 -5.52 13.95
C SER A 17 -8.25 -6.37 13.09
N GLY A 18 -9.52 -6.50 13.49
CA GLY A 18 -10.54 -7.21 12.73
C GLY A 18 -11.07 -6.44 11.52
N ASP A 19 -10.89 -5.14 11.45
CA ASP A 19 -11.46 -4.28 10.40
C ASP A 19 -10.39 -3.68 9.50
N PHE A 20 -9.59 -2.76 10.00
CA PHE A 20 -8.55 -2.10 9.24
C PHE A 20 -7.37 -1.71 10.14
N GLU A 21 -6.21 -1.42 9.50
CA GLU A 21 -5.03 -0.84 10.15
C GLU A 21 -4.46 0.23 9.23
N LEU A 22 -4.08 1.37 9.81
CA LEU A 22 -3.51 2.50 9.09
C LEU A 22 -2.13 2.82 9.64
N PHE A 23 -1.15 2.96 8.74
CA PHE A 23 0.25 3.25 9.08
C PHE A 23 0.75 4.46 8.32
N TYR A 24 1.60 5.25 8.96
CA TYR A 24 2.48 6.21 8.30
C TYR A 24 3.92 5.81 8.56
N TYR A 25 4.68 5.61 7.49
CA TYR A 25 6.09 5.24 7.57
C TYR A 25 6.97 6.32 6.96
N ASN A 26 8.11 6.57 7.63
CA ASN A 26 9.16 7.44 7.14
C ASN A 26 10.50 6.77 7.47
N ASP A 27 11.09 6.09 6.49
CA ASP A 27 12.29 5.30 6.66
C ASP A 27 13.46 5.90 5.91
N THR A 28 14.60 6.04 6.59
CA THR A 28 15.84 6.58 6.00
C THR A 28 16.91 5.53 5.79
N ALA A 29 16.77 4.36 6.40
CA ALA A 29 17.78 3.31 6.40
C ALA A 29 17.24 1.93 5.98
N LEU A 30 16.07 1.88 5.38
CA LEU A 30 15.45 0.64 4.92
C LEU A 30 16.16 0.14 3.67
N LYS A 31 16.89 -0.98 3.76
CA LYS A 31 17.75 -1.46 2.68
C LYS A 31 16.99 -2.27 1.63
N SER A 32 16.11 -3.17 2.08
CA SER A 32 15.33 -4.01 1.20
C SER A 32 14.09 -4.52 1.91
N VAL A 33 13.08 -4.84 1.13
CA VAL A 33 11.86 -5.53 1.61
C VAL A 33 11.64 -6.70 0.66
N ASP A 34 11.57 -7.90 1.22
CA ASP A 34 11.33 -9.10 0.43
C ASP A 34 9.92 -9.12 -0.15
N ALA A 35 9.76 -9.79 -1.28
CA ALA A 35 8.46 -10.03 -1.86
C ALA A 35 7.57 -10.77 -0.85
N HIS A 36 6.35 -10.28 -0.69
CA HIS A 36 5.39 -10.83 0.26
C HIS A 36 3.98 -10.75 -0.32
N GLU A 37 3.12 -11.57 0.23
CA GLU A 37 1.68 -11.54 -0.05
C GLU A 37 0.91 -11.77 1.24
N HIS A 38 -0.33 -11.34 1.27
CA HIS A 38 -1.20 -11.49 2.44
C HIS A 38 -2.66 -11.62 2.01
N ASP A 39 -3.52 -12.03 2.93
CA ASP A 39 -4.93 -12.32 2.66
C ASP A 39 -5.87 -11.11 2.82
N TYR A 40 -5.33 -9.91 2.95
CA TYR A 40 -6.09 -8.66 3.08
C TYR A 40 -5.76 -7.69 1.96
N CYS A 41 -6.65 -6.71 1.72
CA CYS A 41 -6.42 -5.64 0.76
C CYS A 41 -5.49 -4.60 1.33
N GLU A 42 -4.60 -4.05 0.50
CA GLU A 42 -3.73 -2.95 0.88
C GLU A 42 -3.95 -1.75 -0.04
N PHE A 43 -4.17 -0.60 0.57
CA PHE A 43 -4.12 0.70 -0.09
C PHE A 43 -2.83 1.39 0.34
N TYR A 44 -2.06 1.88 -0.63
CA TYR A 44 -0.75 2.48 -0.39
C TYR A 44 -0.73 3.85 -1.07
N PHE A 45 -0.36 4.88 -0.32
CA PHE A 45 -0.24 6.24 -0.84
C PHE A 45 1.21 6.69 -0.73
N PHE A 46 1.85 6.94 -1.88
CA PHE A 46 3.26 7.30 -1.95
C PHE A 46 3.46 8.80 -1.79
N LEU A 47 4.38 9.18 -0.90
CA LEU A 47 4.72 10.58 -0.62
C LEU A 47 6.11 10.94 -1.13
N GLU A 48 7.14 10.15 -0.81
CA GLU A 48 8.52 10.48 -1.13
C GLU A 48 9.40 9.23 -1.17
N GLY A 49 10.43 9.25 -2.02
CA GLY A 49 11.43 8.20 -2.15
C GLY A 49 11.79 7.94 -3.61
N ASP A 50 12.84 7.15 -3.82
CA ASP A 50 13.24 6.68 -5.14
C ASP A 50 12.93 5.18 -5.23
N VAL A 51 11.69 4.86 -5.55
CA VAL A 51 11.12 3.52 -5.39
C VAL A 51 10.43 3.07 -6.67
N GLU A 52 10.78 1.87 -7.10
CA GLU A 52 10.04 1.09 -8.09
C GLU A 52 9.27 0.00 -7.35
N TYR A 53 7.94 0.00 -7.46
CA TYR A 53 7.09 -0.95 -6.77
C TYR A 53 6.65 -2.07 -7.68
N HIS A 54 6.90 -3.32 -7.26
CA HIS A 54 6.53 -4.53 -8.00
C HIS A 54 5.27 -5.13 -7.40
N ILE A 55 4.26 -5.36 -8.25
CA ILE A 55 2.99 -5.97 -7.86
C ILE A 55 2.60 -7.00 -8.93
N GLY A 56 2.57 -8.29 -8.54
CA GLY A 56 2.38 -9.36 -9.50
C GLY A 56 3.46 -9.33 -10.58
N ASP A 57 3.06 -9.24 -11.84
CA ASP A 57 3.96 -9.09 -12.97
C ASP A 57 4.16 -7.64 -13.45
N LYS A 58 3.61 -6.68 -12.73
CA LYS A 58 3.72 -5.25 -13.02
C LYS A 58 4.79 -4.58 -12.16
N SER A 59 5.38 -3.51 -12.70
CA SER A 59 6.28 -2.65 -11.93
C SER A 59 6.02 -1.18 -12.28
N TYR A 60 6.16 -0.32 -11.27
CA TYR A 60 5.86 1.10 -11.38
C TYR A 60 6.94 1.93 -10.69
N GLN A 61 7.53 2.90 -11.42
CA GLN A 61 8.32 3.94 -10.80
C GLN A 61 7.35 4.92 -10.13
N LEU A 62 7.42 5.03 -8.80
CA LEU A 62 6.45 5.82 -8.04
C LEU A 62 6.77 7.30 -8.06
N GLU A 63 5.72 8.11 -8.13
CA GLU A 63 5.74 9.56 -8.04
C GLU A 63 4.80 10.02 -6.92
N TYR A 64 5.09 11.20 -6.34
CA TYR A 64 4.20 11.77 -5.33
C TYR A 64 2.75 11.80 -5.81
N GLY A 65 1.86 11.31 -4.98
CA GLY A 65 0.43 11.22 -5.31
C GLY A 65 0.01 9.90 -5.96
N ASP A 66 0.96 8.98 -6.20
CA ASP A 66 0.60 7.65 -6.67
C ASP A 66 -0.06 6.85 -5.56
N CYS A 67 -1.17 6.21 -5.91
CA CYS A 67 -1.86 5.24 -5.06
C CYS A 67 -1.68 3.84 -5.63
N LEU A 68 -1.38 2.89 -4.77
CA LEU A 68 -1.36 1.47 -5.12
C LEU A 68 -2.52 0.77 -4.46
N LEU A 69 -3.23 -0.05 -5.22
CA LEU A 69 -4.29 -0.92 -4.73
C LEU A 69 -3.83 -2.36 -4.92
N ILE A 70 -3.52 -3.02 -3.81
CA ILE A 70 -2.97 -4.37 -3.82
C ILE A 70 -4.03 -5.35 -3.34
N PRO A 71 -4.58 -6.18 -4.25
CA PRO A 71 -5.56 -7.20 -3.86
C PRO A 71 -4.96 -8.29 -2.98
N PRO A 72 -5.79 -9.06 -2.26
CA PRO A 72 -5.30 -10.20 -1.51
C PRO A 72 -4.52 -11.18 -2.37
N ASP A 73 -3.54 -11.85 -1.77
CA ASP A 73 -2.76 -12.94 -2.36
C ASP A 73 -1.98 -12.54 -3.62
N THR A 74 -1.65 -11.25 -3.74
CA THR A 74 -0.86 -10.71 -4.84
C THR A 74 0.55 -10.39 -4.34
N PRO A 75 1.61 -11.06 -4.83
CA PRO A 75 2.97 -10.78 -4.40
C PRO A 75 3.39 -9.35 -4.74
N HIS A 76 4.04 -8.67 -3.79
CA HIS A 76 4.45 -7.29 -3.99
C HIS A 76 5.67 -6.95 -3.14
N TYR A 77 6.47 -6.00 -3.62
CA TYR A 77 7.63 -5.48 -2.88
C TYR A 77 8.12 -4.17 -3.51
N PRO A 78 8.70 -3.27 -2.70
CA PRO A 78 9.41 -2.09 -3.22
C PRO A 78 10.85 -2.46 -3.57
N ARG A 79 11.38 -1.83 -4.63
CA ARG A 79 12.79 -1.85 -4.98
C ARG A 79 13.31 -0.42 -4.92
N PHE A 80 14.39 -0.21 -4.15
CA PHE A 80 14.98 1.10 -3.97
C PHE A 80 16.10 1.33 -4.98
N HIS A 81 16.01 2.40 -5.77
CA HIS A 81 17.07 2.81 -6.70
C HIS A 81 18.14 3.64 -6.00
N SER A 82 17.74 4.45 -5.01
CA SER A 82 18.65 5.20 -4.18
C SER A 82 18.05 5.42 -2.79
N TYR A 83 18.92 5.82 -1.83
CA TYR A 83 18.53 6.13 -0.46
C TYR A 83 18.77 7.61 -0.12
N ASP A 84 18.88 8.47 -1.14
CA ASP A 84 19.15 9.90 -0.97
C ASP A 84 17.94 10.62 -0.36
N LYS A 85 16.76 10.09 -0.56
CA LYS A 85 15.51 10.61 -0.02
C LYS A 85 14.93 9.66 1.02
N PRO A 86 14.26 10.18 2.05
CA PRO A 86 13.49 9.31 2.94
C PRO A 86 12.37 8.63 2.17
N TYR A 87 12.05 7.42 2.57
CA TYR A 87 10.93 6.68 2.00
C TYR A 87 9.69 6.91 2.86
N ARG A 88 8.76 7.72 2.34
CA ARG A 88 7.57 8.16 3.04
C ARG A 88 6.30 7.69 2.34
N ARG A 89 5.38 7.09 3.09
CA ARG A 89 4.13 6.56 2.55
C ARG A 89 3.10 6.36 3.65
N PHE A 90 1.82 6.36 3.25
CA PHE A 90 0.74 5.81 4.05
C PHE A 90 0.41 4.40 3.56
N VAL A 91 0.10 3.51 4.49
CA VAL A 91 -0.32 2.14 4.20
C VAL A 91 -1.61 1.87 4.96
N PHE A 92 -2.62 1.38 4.25
CA PHE A 92 -3.93 1.10 4.80
C PHE A 92 -4.31 -0.34 4.46
N TRP A 93 -4.49 -1.16 5.50
CA TRP A 93 -4.89 -2.56 5.36
C TRP A 93 -6.37 -2.71 5.66
N LEU A 94 -7.08 -3.45 4.81
CA LEU A 94 -8.49 -3.78 4.95
C LEU A 94 -8.64 -5.29 5.08
N ASN A 95 -9.17 -5.74 6.22
CA ASN A 95 -9.53 -7.15 6.42
C ASN A 95 -10.57 -7.58 5.37
N GLN A 96 -10.51 -8.83 4.91
CA GLN A 96 -11.44 -9.34 3.90
C GLN A 96 -12.90 -9.31 4.36
N ASP A 97 -13.17 -9.64 5.62
CA ASP A 97 -14.54 -9.61 6.14
C ASP A 97 -15.08 -8.18 6.21
N TYR A 98 -14.25 -7.22 6.59
CA TYR A 98 -14.61 -5.81 6.57
C TYR A 98 -14.85 -5.32 5.14
N HIS A 99 -14.01 -5.72 4.20
CA HIS A 99 -14.18 -5.43 2.78
C HIS A 99 -15.52 -5.96 2.25
N LYS A 100 -15.90 -7.17 2.62
CA LYS A 100 -17.20 -7.75 2.26
C LYS A 100 -18.37 -6.95 2.84
N LYS A 101 -18.26 -6.51 4.09
CA LYS A 101 -19.28 -5.66 4.73
C LYS A 101 -19.45 -4.33 4.01
N LEU A 102 -18.35 -3.69 3.61
CA LEU A 102 -18.40 -2.45 2.82
C LEU A 102 -19.10 -2.67 1.50
N ARG A 103 -18.78 -3.76 0.78
CA ARG A 103 -19.41 -4.10 -0.50
C ARG A 103 -20.90 -4.34 -0.34
N GLN A 104 -21.33 -5.00 0.73
CA GLN A 104 -22.75 -5.25 1.02
C GLN A 104 -23.51 -3.96 1.35
N THR A 105 -22.83 -2.98 1.92
CA THR A 105 -23.42 -1.66 2.22
C THR A 105 -23.59 -0.85 0.94
N ASP A 106 -22.53 -0.79 0.12
CA ASP A 106 -22.52 -0.11 -1.18
C ASP A 106 -21.36 -0.64 -2.00
N GLU A 107 -21.63 -1.18 -3.19
CA GLU A 107 -20.62 -1.73 -4.09
C GLU A 107 -19.59 -0.69 -4.51
N GLU A 108 -19.95 0.58 -4.56
CA GLU A 108 -19.03 1.66 -4.92
C GLU A 108 -17.88 1.82 -3.92
N LEU A 109 -18.09 1.46 -2.65
CA LEU A 109 -17.07 1.57 -1.61
C LEU A 109 -15.86 0.67 -1.86
N THR A 110 -16.02 -0.41 -2.60
CA THR A 110 -14.96 -1.39 -2.88
C THR A 110 -14.62 -1.50 -4.36
N TYR A 111 -15.28 -0.73 -5.20
CA TYR A 111 -15.13 -0.81 -6.66
C TYR A 111 -13.67 -0.67 -7.12
N CYS A 112 -12.90 0.21 -6.49
CA CYS A 112 -11.50 0.43 -6.86
C CYS A 112 -10.65 -0.84 -6.72
N PHE A 113 -10.86 -1.63 -5.67
CA PHE A 113 -10.14 -2.90 -5.49
C PHE A 113 -10.59 -3.96 -6.49
N ASP A 114 -11.89 -4.04 -6.75
CA ASP A 114 -12.42 -4.97 -7.76
C ASP A 114 -11.90 -4.64 -9.15
N TYR A 115 -11.84 -3.36 -9.49
CA TYR A 115 -11.28 -2.88 -10.75
C TYR A 115 -9.79 -3.22 -10.86
N ALA A 116 -9.01 -2.93 -9.84
CA ALA A 116 -7.58 -3.22 -9.82
C ALA A 116 -7.30 -4.71 -10.04
N GLN A 117 -8.07 -5.57 -9.37
CA GLN A 117 -7.92 -7.02 -9.46
C GLN A 117 -8.32 -7.54 -10.84
N SER A 118 -9.48 -7.14 -11.36
CA SER A 118 -10.00 -7.65 -12.64
C SER A 118 -9.20 -7.17 -13.84
N HIS A 119 -8.63 -5.97 -13.79
CA HIS A 119 -7.83 -5.39 -14.87
C HIS A 119 -6.33 -5.56 -14.68
N GLN A 120 -5.88 -6.13 -13.56
CA GLN A 120 -4.45 -6.24 -13.20
C GLN A 120 -3.73 -4.89 -13.34
N THR A 121 -4.37 -3.83 -12.88
CA THR A 121 -3.88 -2.46 -12.87
C THR A 121 -3.90 -1.95 -11.45
N TYR A 122 -2.73 -1.72 -10.88
CA TYR A 122 -2.59 -1.51 -9.43
C TYR A 122 -2.21 -0.10 -9.04
N ARG A 123 -1.72 0.71 -10.00
CA ARG A 123 -1.32 2.10 -9.74
C ARG A 123 -2.35 3.07 -10.31
N PHE A 124 -2.70 4.06 -9.48
CA PHE A 124 -3.55 5.19 -9.84
C PHE A 124 -2.85 6.46 -9.40
N HIS A 125 -2.67 7.39 -10.33
CA HIS A 125 -2.08 8.69 -10.01
C HIS A 125 -3.19 9.68 -9.66
N THR A 126 -3.02 10.38 -8.51
CA THR A 126 -3.98 11.42 -8.12
C THR A 126 -3.54 12.75 -8.74
N ASP A 127 -4.43 13.36 -9.49
CA ASP A 127 -4.19 14.71 -9.99
C ASP A 127 -4.28 15.71 -8.84
N THR A 128 -3.38 16.66 -8.85
CA THR A 128 -3.45 17.80 -7.92
C THR A 128 -4.66 18.64 -8.28
N ILE A 129 -5.57 18.74 -7.35
CA ILE A 129 -6.71 19.65 -7.49
C ILE A 129 -6.30 21.04 -7.00
#